data_408a77a95bdde2d920ce12a162301583
#
_entry.id   408a77a95bdde2d920ce12a162301583
#
_cell.length_a   1.000
_cell.length_b   1.000
_cell.length_c   1.000
_cell.angle_alpha   90.00
_cell.angle_beta   90.00
_cell.angle_gamma   90.00
#
_symmetry.space_group_name_H-M   'P 1'
#
loop_
_entity.id
_entity.type
_entity.pdbx_description
1 polymer ?
#
loop_
_entity_poly.entity_id
_entity_poly.type
_entity_poly.pdbx_seq_one_letter_code
_entity_poly.pdbx_strand_id
1 'polypeptide(L)'
;ITAYYGLRRSEVLGLKWSSIDFERKSMTINHKVTEQRVNGKYVPVVSDVMKNKTSCRTLPLIPAVEEELLKQKEKQQLYRKLFKKSYSTEYLDFVCTDQEGKLIRPNFVTEHFDWLLTKYRLKHIRFHDLRHSCASLMVMNGVSMKQVQEWMGHSTFSTTADIYAHLDYKSKQGSAGVIANLLGESKLPK
;
A
#
# COMPACT_ATOMS: atom_id res chain seq x y z
N ILE A 1 -6.41 1.20 2.46
CA ILE A 1 -4.99 1.60 2.49
C ILE A 1 -4.27 1.05 1.25
N THR A 2 -4.26 -0.28 1.00
CA THR A 2 -3.49 -0.89 -0.10
C THR A 2 -3.81 -0.31 -1.47
N ALA A 3 -5.09 -0.09 -1.80
CA ALA A 3 -5.48 0.48 -3.09
C ALA A 3 -4.96 1.91 -3.32
N TYR A 4 -4.88 2.72 -2.26
CA TYR A 4 -4.40 4.11 -2.32
C TYR A 4 -2.88 4.23 -2.37
N TYR A 5 -2.19 3.40 -1.59
CA TYR A 5 -0.73 3.54 -1.40
C TYR A 5 0.08 2.44 -2.08
N GLY A 6 -0.56 1.42 -2.60
CA GLY A 6 0.13 0.27 -3.17
C GLY A 6 1.00 -0.49 -2.18
N LEU A 7 0.68 -0.45 -0.88
CA LEU A 7 1.47 -1.12 0.14
C LEU A 7 1.44 -2.64 -0.05
N ARG A 8 2.57 -3.29 0.27
CA ARG A 8 2.61 -4.75 0.36
C ARG A 8 1.73 -5.23 1.51
N ARG A 9 1.14 -6.41 1.40
CA ARG A 9 0.33 -7.02 2.48
C ARG A 9 1.03 -6.99 3.84
N SER A 10 2.31 -7.34 3.88
CA SER A 10 3.12 -7.31 5.10
C SER A 10 3.36 -5.91 5.66
N GLU A 11 3.44 -4.88 4.81
CA GLU A 11 3.58 -3.48 5.20
C GLU A 11 2.29 -2.93 5.82
N VAL A 12 1.14 -3.25 5.22
CA VAL A 12 -0.17 -2.86 5.79
C VAL A 12 -0.36 -3.46 7.17
N LEU A 13 -0.08 -4.76 7.32
CA LEU A 13 -0.20 -5.44 8.61
C LEU A 13 0.82 -4.97 9.64
N GLY A 14 1.96 -4.45 9.18
CA GLY A 14 3.01 -3.88 10.04
C GLY A 14 2.81 -2.40 10.39
N LEU A 15 1.76 -1.75 9.89
CA LEU A 15 1.52 -0.33 10.15
C LEU A 15 1.21 -0.10 11.63
N LYS A 16 1.92 0.85 12.25
CA LYS A 16 1.76 1.23 13.65
C LYS A 16 1.14 2.61 13.79
N TRP A 17 0.40 2.83 14.87
CA TRP A 17 -0.16 4.14 15.22
C TRP A 17 0.92 5.19 15.44
N SER A 18 2.04 4.81 16.08
CA SER A 18 3.22 5.65 16.28
C SER A 18 3.92 6.08 14.98
N SER A 19 3.65 5.40 13.87
CA SER A 19 4.16 5.74 12.54
C SER A 19 3.24 6.69 11.74
N ILE A 20 2.14 7.14 12.32
CA ILE A 20 1.15 8.01 11.68
C ILE A 20 1.13 9.35 12.43
N ASP A 21 1.49 10.41 11.72
CA ASP A 21 1.42 11.79 12.24
C ASP A 21 0.17 12.46 11.63
N PHE A 22 -0.87 12.57 12.45
CA PHE A 22 -2.14 13.18 12.05
C PHE A 22 -2.05 14.71 11.94
N GLU A 23 -1.11 15.34 12.64
CA GLU A 23 -0.91 16.80 12.59
C GLU A 23 -0.15 17.16 11.30
N ARG A 24 0.96 16.48 11.03
CA ARG A 24 1.77 16.69 9.81
C ARG A 24 1.22 16.00 8.58
N LYS A 25 0.08 15.27 8.72
CA LYS A 25 -0.56 14.52 7.64
C LYS A 25 0.43 13.60 6.92
N SER A 26 1.13 12.77 7.68
CA SER A 26 2.12 11.84 7.13
C SER A 26 2.04 10.45 7.76
N MET A 27 2.49 9.46 7.02
CA MET A 27 2.51 8.06 7.42
C MET A 27 3.85 7.44 7.00
N THR A 28 4.58 6.86 7.95
CA THR A 28 5.87 6.21 7.69
C THR A 28 5.72 4.70 7.65
N ILE A 29 6.17 4.09 6.56
CA ILE A 29 6.17 2.64 6.37
C ILE A 29 7.55 2.11 6.75
N ASN A 30 7.68 1.54 7.94
CA ASN A 30 8.95 1.11 8.52
C ASN A 30 8.91 -0.28 9.18
N HIS A 31 7.72 -0.88 9.28
CA HIS A 31 7.51 -2.20 9.88
C HIS A 31 6.80 -3.14 8.90
N LYS A 32 6.92 -4.43 9.14
CA LYS A 32 6.18 -5.45 8.41
C LYS A 32 5.81 -6.61 9.33
N VAL A 33 4.67 -7.24 9.04
CA VAL A 33 4.26 -8.51 9.64
C VAL A 33 4.34 -9.58 8.56
N THR A 34 5.12 -10.60 8.83
CA THR A 34 5.28 -11.79 7.98
C THR A 34 4.72 -13.01 8.69
N GLU A 35 4.73 -14.15 8.05
CA GLU A 35 4.27 -15.40 8.62
C GLU A 35 5.42 -16.39 8.68
N GLN A 36 5.61 -17.04 9.82
CA GLN A 36 6.61 -18.09 10.00
C GLN A 36 5.97 -19.36 10.54
N ARG A 37 6.54 -20.50 10.18
CA ARG A 37 6.08 -21.79 10.69
C ARG A 37 6.83 -22.13 11.97
N VAL A 38 6.10 -22.14 13.09
CA VAL A 38 6.64 -22.49 14.42
C VAL A 38 5.84 -23.68 14.95
N ASN A 39 6.52 -24.76 15.30
CA ASN A 39 5.88 -26.00 15.80
C ASN A 39 4.71 -26.48 14.91
N GLY A 40 4.89 -26.44 13.60
CA GLY A 40 3.88 -26.89 12.63
C GLY A 40 2.75 -25.88 12.33
N LYS A 41 2.63 -24.80 13.09
CA LYS A 41 1.60 -23.75 12.92
C LYS A 41 2.21 -22.48 12.32
N TYR A 42 1.44 -21.81 11.47
CA TYR A 42 1.82 -20.51 10.96
C TYR A 42 1.44 -19.41 11.96
N VAL A 43 2.42 -18.61 12.36
CA VAL A 43 2.25 -17.50 13.29
C VAL A 43 2.71 -16.19 12.66
N PRO A 44 2.03 -15.07 12.92
CA PRO A 44 2.49 -13.76 12.47
C PRO A 44 3.73 -13.35 13.26
N VAL A 45 4.72 -12.80 12.56
CA VAL A 45 5.98 -12.34 13.16
C VAL A 45 6.24 -10.90 12.70
N VAL A 46 6.46 -10.03 13.69
CA VAL A 46 6.85 -8.65 13.45
C VAL A 46 8.31 -8.59 13.04
N SER A 47 8.62 -7.80 12.04
CA SER A 47 9.99 -7.48 11.65
C SER A 47 10.15 -5.96 11.60
N ASP A 48 10.93 -5.43 12.52
CA ASP A 48 11.24 -3.99 12.65
C ASP A 48 12.35 -3.54 11.68
N VAL A 49 13.03 -4.50 11.06
CA VAL A 49 14.15 -4.20 10.17
C VAL A 49 13.70 -4.34 8.73
N MET A 50 13.37 -3.23 8.11
CA MET A 50 13.38 -3.13 6.67
C MET A 50 14.84 -3.15 6.23
N LYS A 51 15.34 -4.31 5.79
CA LYS A 51 16.76 -4.55 5.39
C LYS A 51 17.30 -3.55 4.37
N ASN A 52 16.43 -2.87 3.64
CA ASN A 52 16.80 -1.90 2.61
C ASN A 52 16.26 -0.51 3.00
N LYS A 53 17.12 0.51 2.99
CA LYS A 53 16.74 1.92 3.20
C LYS A 53 15.60 2.39 2.28
N THR A 54 15.49 1.83 1.08
CA THR A 54 14.43 2.12 0.09
C THR A 54 13.04 1.63 0.48
N SER A 55 12.94 0.66 1.40
CA SER A 55 11.65 0.14 1.86
C SER A 55 11.03 1.01 2.96
N CYS A 56 11.86 1.74 3.74
CA CYS A 56 11.40 2.72 4.70
C CYS A 56 11.10 4.03 3.97
N ARG A 57 9.85 4.49 4.04
CA ARG A 57 9.40 5.69 3.34
C ARG A 57 8.27 6.38 4.08
N THR A 58 8.27 7.71 4.01
CA THR A 58 7.17 8.53 4.55
C THR A 58 6.32 9.03 3.38
N LEU A 59 5.02 8.81 3.49
CA LEU A 59 4.01 9.17 2.48
C LEU A 59 3.02 10.17 3.07
N PRO A 60 2.47 11.10 2.28
CA PRO A 60 1.42 11.99 2.74
C PRO A 60 0.17 11.20 3.13
N LEU A 61 -0.51 11.61 4.19
CA LEU A 61 -1.75 11.00 4.65
C LEU A 61 -2.92 11.53 3.82
N ILE A 62 -3.50 10.65 2.99
CA ILE A 62 -4.63 10.96 2.12
C ILE A 62 -5.89 11.09 3.00
N PRO A 63 -6.73 12.15 2.83
CA PRO A 63 -7.89 12.40 3.69
C PRO A 63 -8.85 11.21 3.83
N ALA A 64 -9.17 10.53 2.73
CA ALA A 64 -10.03 9.35 2.75
C ALA A 64 -9.44 8.19 3.56
N VAL A 65 -8.11 8.06 3.62
CA VAL A 65 -7.43 7.02 4.42
C VAL A 65 -7.33 7.47 5.88
N GLU A 66 -7.13 8.75 6.13
CA GLU A 66 -7.17 9.31 7.48
C GLU A 66 -8.51 9.03 8.17
N GLU A 67 -9.62 9.27 7.49
CA GLU A 67 -10.96 9.00 8.00
C GLU A 67 -11.12 7.51 8.38
N GLU A 68 -10.71 6.60 7.54
CA GLU A 68 -10.77 5.16 7.82
C GLU A 68 -9.83 4.73 8.96
N LEU A 69 -8.68 5.36 9.10
CA LEU A 69 -7.77 5.12 10.22
C LEU A 69 -8.38 5.59 11.54
N LEU A 70 -9.04 6.73 11.57
CA LEU A 70 -9.73 7.23 12.77
C LEU A 70 -10.88 6.29 13.19
N LYS A 71 -11.71 5.84 12.23
CA LYS A 71 -12.75 4.82 12.48
C LYS A 71 -12.15 3.51 13.03
N GLN A 72 -11.02 3.08 12.48
CA GLN A 72 -10.32 1.89 12.96
C GLN A 72 -9.81 2.05 14.39
N LYS A 73 -9.30 3.24 14.74
CA LYS A 73 -8.85 3.56 16.10
C LYS A 73 -9.99 3.50 17.11
N GLU A 74 -11.13 4.09 16.77
CA GLU A 74 -12.34 4.02 17.59
C GLU A 74 -12.83 2.58 17.77
N LYS A 75 -12.83 1.80 16.69
CA LYS A 75 -13.22 0.38 16.71
C LYS A 75 -12.33 -0.45 17.64
N GLN A 76 -11.01 -0.25 17.59
CA GLN A 76 -10.08 -0.91 18.51
C GLN A 76 -10.33 -0.51 19.96
N GLN A 77 -10.62 0.77 20.23
CA GLN A 77 -10.98 1.24 21.59
C GLN A 77 -12.26 0.57 22.09
N LEU A 78 -13.26 0.42 21.21
CA LEU A 78 -14.50 -0.30 21.55
C LEU A 78 -14.23 -1.77 21.91
N TYR A 79 -13.47 -2.48 21.08
CA TYR A 79 -13.11 -3.87 21.34
C TYR A 79 -12.32 -4.03 22.64
N ARG A 80 -11.40 -3.12 22.92
CA ARG A 80 -10.66 -3.12 24.19
C ARG A 80 -11.58 -2.98 25.40
N LYS A 81 -12.62 -2.16 25.31
CA LYS A 81 -13.64 -2.02 26.37
C LYS A 81 -14.51 -3.28 26.51
N LEU A 82 -14.87 -3.92 25.39
CA LEU A 82 -15.71 -5.12 25.38
C LEU A 82 -14.97 -6.34 25.91
N PHE A 83 -13.78 -6.61 25.40
CA PHE A 83 -13.00 -7.83 25.74
C PHE A 83 -12.22 -7.69 27.04
N LYS A 84 -12.02 -6.48 27.57
CA LYS A 84 -11.38 -6.22 28.87
C LYS A 84 -10.06 -7.01 29.05
N LYS A 85 -10.05 -7.93 30.02
CA LYS A 85 -8.88 -8.75 30.35
C LYS A 85 -8.48 -9.73 29.24
N SER A 86 -9.39 -10.09 28.36
CA SER A 86 -9.12 -10.99 27.22
C SER A 86 -8.51 -10.26 26.03
N TYR A 87 -8.50 -8.91 26.02
CA TYR A 87 -7.88 -8.13 24.97
C TYR A 87 -6.36 -8.14 25.10
N SER A 88 -5.64 -8.51 24.04
CA SER A 88 -4.18 -8.50 24.02
C SER A 88 -3.64 -7.07 24.10
N THR A 89 -2.71 -6.84 25.01
CA THR A 89 -2.01 -5.55 25.15
C THR A 89 -0.67 -5.51 24.45
N GLU A 90 -0.25 -6.61 23.84
CA GLU A 90 1.05 -6.75 23.19
C GLU A 90 1.16 -5.92 21.89
N TYR A 91 0.04 -5.80 21.17
CA TYR A 91 0.02 -5.18 19.83
C TYR A 91 -0.82 -3.90 19.77
N LEU A 92 -0.89 -3.14 20.88
CA LEU A 92 -1.72 -1.91 20.98
C LEU A 92 -1.32 -0.82 19.98
N ASP A 93 -0.06 -0.81 19.57
CA ASP A 93 0.46 0.15 18.58
C ASP A 93 0.16 -0.25 17.13
N PHE A 94 -0.37 -1.45 16.86
CA PHE A 94 -0.65 -1.90 15.50
C PHE A 94 -2.05 -1.46 15.03
N VAL A 95 -2.11 -0.94 13.80
CA VAL A 95 -3.36 -0.53 13.15
C VAL A 95 -4.23 -1.74 12.78
N CYS A 96 -3.59 -2.82 12.33
CA CYS A 96 -4.27 -4.03 11.86
C CYS A 96 -4.20 -5.14 12.91
N THR A 97 -5.17 -5.16 13.83
CA THR A 97 -5.37 -6.25 14.80
C THR A 97 -6.76 -6.85 14.64
N ASP A 98 -6.95 -8.05 15.14
CA ASP A 98 -8.26 -8.68 15.27
C ASP A 98 -9.09 -8.06 16.42
N GLN A 99 -10.27 -8.62 16.68
CA GLN A 99 -11.16 -8.12 17.73
C GLN A 99 -10.60 -8.29 19.14
N GLU A 100 -9.69 -9.25 19.34
CA GLU A 100 -9.01 -9.53 20.61
C GLU A 100 -7.67 -8.77 20.74
N GLY A 101 -7.31 -7.91 19.79
CA GLY A 101 -6.05 -7.17 19.79
C GLY A 101 -4.82 -7.96 19.37
N LYS A 102 -4.98 -9.14 18.74
CA LYS A 102 -3.90 -9.97 18.22
C LYS A 102 -3.56 -9.61 16.79
N LEU A 103 -2.32 -9.89 16.36
CA LEU A 103 -1.92 -9.69 14.97
C LEU A 103 -2.73 -10.56 14.00
N ILE A 104 -3.16 -9.95 12.91
CA ILE A 104 -3.82 -10.65 11.81
C ILE A 104 -2.76 -11.41 11.00
N ARG A 105 -3.01 -12.71 10.74
CA ARG A 105 -2.13 -13.50 9.88
C ARG A 105 -2.18 -13.01 8.43
N PRO A 106 -1.02 -12.86 7.77
CA PRO A 106 -0.97 -12.45 6.36
C PRO A 106 -1.87 -13.26 5.41
N ASN A 107 -1.89 -14.58 5.55
CA ASN A 107 -2.75 -15.42 4.70
C ASN A 107 -4.24 -15.15 4.91
N PHE A 108 -4.68 -14.87 6.14
CA PHE A 108 -6.07 -14.51 6.40
C PHE A 108 -6.53 -13.30 5.57
N VAL A 109 -5.66 -12.28 5.40
CA VAL A 109 -5.99 -11.11 4.57
C VAL A 109 -6.25 -11.51 3.11
N THR A 110 -5.43 -12.41 2.57
CA THR A 110 -5.60 -12.88 1.18
C THR A 110 -6.88 -13.70 1.03
N GLU A 111 -7.12 -14.64 1.92
CA GLU A 111 -8.30 -15.51 1.93
C GLU A 111 -9.59 -14.69 2.11
N HIS A 112 -9.56 -13.73 3.03
CA HIS A 112 -10.71 -12.86 3.29
C HIS A 112 -11.00 -11.90 2.13
N PHE A 113 -9.94 -11.38 1.48
CA PHE A 113 -10.09 -10.55 0.28
C PHE A 113 -10.75 -11.32 -0.86
N ASP A 114 -10.31 -12.55 -1.10
CA ASP A 114 -10.89 -13.45 -2.11
C ASP A 114 -12.37 -13.75 -1.81
N TRP A 115 -12.66 -14.05 -0.54
CA TRP A 115 -14.05 -14.24 -0.08
C TRP A 115 -14.91 -12.99 -0.31
N LEU A 116 -14.40 -11.78 -0.04
CA LEU A 116 -15.11 -10.52 -0.29
C LEU A 116 -15.41 -10.33 -1.79
N LEU A 117 -14.44 -10.59 -2.67
CA LEU A 117 -14.67 -10.50 -4.12
C LEU A 117 -15.78 -11.45 -4.57
N THR A 118 -15.76 -12.68 -4.09
CA THR A 118 -16.80 -13.68 -4.37
C THR A 118 -18.16 -13.25 -3.83
N LYS A 119 -18.21 -12.82 -2.56
CA LYS A 119 -19.45 -12.40 -1.90
C LYS A 119 -20.14 -11.24 -2.62
N TYR A 120 -19.37 -10.27 -3.09
CA TYR A 120 -19.89 -9.10 -3.78
C TYR A 120 -19.91 -9.24 -5.31
N ARG A 121 -19.63 -10.44 -5.83
CA ARG A 121 -19.60 -10.75 -7.29
C ARG A 121 -18.70 -9.80 -8.07
N LEU A 122 -17.57 -9.41 -7.45
CA LEU A 122 -16.56 -8.58 -8.09
C LEU A 122 -15.61 -9.43 -8.94
N LYS A 123 -14.96 -8.81 -9.92
CA LYS A 123 -13.92 -9.46 -10.70
C LYS A 123 -12.84 -10.00 -9.79
N HIS A 124 -12.49 -11.27 -9.94
CA HIS A 124 -11.40 -11.90 -9.19
C HIS A 124 -10.05 -11.28 -9.57
N ILE A 125 -9.37 -10.75 -8.58
CA ILE A 125 -7.99 -10.25 -8.64
C ILE A 125 -7.25 -10.69 -7.38
N ARG A 126 -5.95 -10.86 -7.46
CA ARG A 126 -5.15 -11.16 -6.26
C ARG A 126 -5.01 -9.91 -5.39
N PHE A 127 -4.86 -10.06 -4.08
CA PHE A 127 -4.61 -8.93 -3.18
C PHE A 127 -3.40 -8.08 -3.62
N HIS A 128 -2.36 -8.72 -4.17
CA HIS A 128 -1.18 -8.00 -4.66
C HIS A 128 -1.47 -7.14 -5.92
N ASP A 129 -2.49 -7.49 -6.67
CA ASP A 129 -2.87 -6.73 -7.89
C ASP A 129 -3.41 -5.34 -7.56
N LEU A 130 -3.88 -5.09 -6.31
CA LEU A 130 -4.20 -3.74 -5.83
C LEU A 130 -2.98 -2.82 -5.88
N ARG A 131 -1.79 -3.35 -5.59
CA ARG A 131 -0.53 -2.62 -5.69
C ARG A 131 -0.17 -2.31 -7.14
N HIS A 132 -0.33 -3.27 -8.04
CA HIS A 132 -0.14 -3.05 -9.48
C HIS A 132 -1.13 -2.02 -10.02
N SER A 133 -2.39 -2.08 -9.60
CA SER A 133 -3.42 -1.11 -9.99
C SER A 133 -3.07 0.31 -9.53
N CYS A 134 -2.60 0.47 -8.28
CA CYS A 134 -2.16 1.76 -7.78
C CYS A 134 -1.02 2.34 -8.63
N ALA A 135 0.02 1.54 -8.91
CA ALA A 135 1.14 1.97 -9.74
C ALA A 135 0.69 2.33 -11.17
N SER A 136 -0.16 1.51 -11.78
CA SER A 136 -0.71 1.76 -13.12
C SER A 136 -1.52 3.06 -13.16
N LEU A 137 -2.36 3.33 -12.15
CA LEU A 137 -3.13 4.56 -12.05
C LEU A 137 -2.22 5.80 -11.94
N MET A 138 -1.15 5.75 -11.15
CA MET A 138 -0.19 6.85 -11.05
C MET A 138 0.45 7.14 -12.42
N VAL A 139 0.91 6.10 -13.10
CA VAL A 139 1.53 6.21 -14.42
C VAL A 139 0.56 6.77 -15.46
N MET A 140 -0.67 6.25 -15.52
CA MET A 140 -1.71 6.72 -16.45
C MET A 140 -2.07 8.19 -16.25
N ASN A 141 -1.85 8.72 -15.04
CA ASN A 141 -2.06 10.13 -14.69
C ASN A 141 -0.76 10.96 -14.74
N GLY A 142 0.28 10.49 -15.44
CA GLY A 142 1.48 11.26 -15.72
C GLY A 142 2.50 11.34 -14.60
N VAL A 143 2.34 10.56 -13.52
CA VAL A 143 3.35 10.50 -12.46
C VAL A 143 4.61 9.82 -12.99
N SER A 144 5.76 10.46 -12.81
CA SER A 144 7.02 9.94 -13.32
C SER A 144 7.38 8.58 -12.69
N MET A 145 8.09 7.74 -13.47
CA MET A 145 8.56 6.42 -13.01
C MET A 145 9.36 6.49 -11.71
N LYS A 146 10.17 7.52 -11.56
CA LYS A 146 10.98 7.75 -10.36
C LYS A 146 10.09 7.97 -9.14
N GLN A 147 9.07 8.81 -9.27
CA GLN A 147 8.11 9.06 -8.20
C GLN A 147 7.28 7.80 -7.86
N VAL A 148 6.85 7.03 -8.87
CA VAL A 148 6.17 5.75 -8.65
C VAL A 148 7.07 4.77 -7.91
N GLN A 149 8.35 4.66 -8.28
CA GLN A 149 9.32 3.82 -7.61
C GLN A 149 9.48 4.19 -6.14
N GLU A 150 9.64 5.48 -5.84
CA GLU A 150 9.78 6.00 -4.47
C GLU A 150 8.51 5.77 -3.65
N TRP A 151 7.35 6.08 -4.21
CA TRP A 151 6.04 5.85 -3.59
C TRP A 151 5.84 4.38 -3.21
N MET A 152 6.12 3.49 -4.14
CA MET A 152 5.96 2.05 -3.96
C MET A 152 7.04 1.43 -3.06
N GLY A 153 8.19 2.08 -2.90
CA GLY A 153 9.35 1.49 -2.23
C GLY A 153 9.88 0.27 -3.00
N HIS A 154 10.04 0.41 -4.33
CA HIS A 154 10.70 -0.59 -5.15
C HIS A 154 12.21 -0.45 -5.07
N SER A 155 12.92 -1.53 -4.73
CA SER A 155 14.37 -1.54 -4.64
C SER A 155 15.06 -1.46 -6.01
N THR A 156 14.37 -1.88 -7.07
CA THR A 156 14.88 -1.88 -8.44
C THR A 156 13.90 -1.19 -9.39
N PHE A 157 14.45 -0.53 -10.39
CA PHE A 157 13.68 0.14 -11.44
C PHE A 157 12.93 -0.86 -12.33
N SER A 158 13.50 -2.05 -12.55
CA SER A 158 12.89 -3.11 -13.39
C SER A 158 11.48 -3.47 -12.91
N THR A 159 11.27 -3.60 -11.60
CA THR A 159 9.94 -3.91 -11.03
C THR A 159 8.89 -2.85 -11.39
N THR A 160 9.30 -1.60 -11.58
CA THR A 160 8.41 -0.52 -12.00
C THR A 160 8.27 -0.51 -13.52
N ALA A 161 9.34 -0.84 -14.27
CA ALA A 161 9.37 -0.89 -15.73
C ALA A 161 8.43 -1.96 -16.30
N ASP A 162 8.30 -3.12 -15.63
CA ASP A 162 7.39 -4.20 -16.05
C ASP A 162 5.92 -3.73 -16.07
N ILE A 163 5.52 -2.82 -15.18
CA ILE A 163 4.18 -2.20 -15.18
C ILE A 163 3.99 -1.30 -16.42
N TYR A 164 5.09 -0.70 -16.91
CA TYR A 164 5.09 0.20 -18.07
C TYR A 164 5.01 -0.52 -19.41
N ALA A 165 5.55 -1.73 -19.52
CA ALA A 165 5.57 -2.46 -20.77
C ALA A 165 4.18 -2.65 -21.38
N HIS A 166 3.14 -2.71 -20.53
CA HIS A 166 1.74 -2.81 -20.95
C HIS A 166 1.06 -1.46 -21.26
N LEU A 167 1.66 -0.31 -20.88
CA LEU A 167 1.09 1.03 -21.06
C LEU A 167 1.78 1.84 -22.17
N ASP A 168 2.83 1.28 -22.77
CA ASP A 168 3.85 1.97 -23.58
C ASP A 168 3.31 2.70 -24.84
N TYR A 169 2.28 2.19 -25.51
CA TYR A 169 1.83 2.79 -26.78
C TYR A 169 1.13 4.14 -26.60
N LYS A 170 0.26 4.30 -25.60
CA LYS A 170 -0.41 5.59 -25.31
C LYS A 170 0.57 6.66 -24.82
N SER A 171 1.58 6.23 -24.06
CA SER A 171 2.64 7.12 -23.60
C SER A 171 3.51 7.62 -24.76
N LYS A 172 3.81 6.75 -25.74
CA LYS A 172 4.53 7.13 -27.00
C LYS A 172 3.73 8.10 -27.84
N GLN A 173 2.41 7.94 -27.92
CA GLN A 173 1.55 8.91 -28.64
C GLN A 173 1.57 10.30 -27.97
N GLY A 174 1.53 10.37 -26.64
CA GLY A 174 1.66 11.63 -25.90
C GLY A 174 3.01 12.31 -26.15
N SER A 175 4.11 11.53 -26.09
CA SER A 175 5.46 12.02 -26.39
C SER A 175 5.61 12.50 -27.82
N ALA A 176 5.04 11.79 -28.80
CA ALA A 176 5.02 12.22 -30.20
C ALA A 176 4.27 13.55 -30.39
N GLY A 177 3.15 13.75 -29.68
CA GLY A 177 2.42 15.01 -29.68
C GLY A 177 3.24 16.17 -29.12
N VAL A 178 3.96 15.97 -28.03
CA VAL A 178 4.86 16.98 -27.44
C VAL A 178 5.98 17.34 -28.42
N ILE A 179 6.62 16.35 -29.03
CA ILE A 179 7.68 16.57 -30.03
C ILE A 179 7.13 17.30 -31.27
N ALA A 180 5.95 16.90 -31.76
CA ALA A 180 5.31 17.55 -32.88
C ALA A 180 4.98 19.02 -32.58
N ASN A 181 4.49 19.34 -31.37
CA ASN A 181 4.22 20.72 -30.95
C ASN A 181 5.51 21.53 -30.78
N LEU A 182 6.57 20.95 -30.26
CA LEU A 182 7.86 21.66 -30.09
C LEU A 182 8.61 21.90 -31.41
N LEU A 183 8.54 20.96 -32.33
CA LEU A 183 9.27 20.99 -33.59
C LEU A 183 8.40 21.46 -34.79
N GLY A 184 7.07 21.31 -34.67
CA GLY A 184 6.12 21.70 -35.74
C GLY A 184 5.82 23.20 -35.82
N GLU A 185 6.20 24.02 -34.86
CA GLU A 185 6.00 25.46 -34.83
C GLU A 185 7.16 26.32 -35.37
N SER A 186 8.22 25.71 -35.91
CA SER A 186 9.21 26.51 -36.64
C SER A 186 8.63 26.94 -38.01
N LYS A 187 7.81 27.96 -38.03
CA LYS A 187 7.59 28.77 -39.24
C LYS A 187 8.92 29.37 -39.63
N LEU A 188 9.53 28.84 -40.68
CA LEU A 188 10.65 29.51 -41.35
C LEU A 188 10.23 30.94 -41.68
N PRO A 189 11.04 31.94 -41.36
CA PRO A 189 10.76 33.32 -41.79
C PRO A 189 10.82 33.36 -43.32
N LYS A 190 9.83 34.04 -43.94
CA LYS A 190 9.80 34.33 -45.37
C LYS A 190 10.91 35.29 -45.73
#